data_bdc0d401435693af7f71cace60eace64
#
_entry.id   bdc0d401435693af7f71cace60eace64
#
_cell.length_a   1.000
_cell.length_b   1.000
_cell.length_c   1.000
_cell.angle_alpha   90.00
_cell.angle_beta   90.00
_cell.angle_gamma   90.00
#
_symmetry.space_group_name_H-M   'P 1'
#
loop_
_entity.id
_entity.type
_entity.pdbx_description
1 polymer ?
#
loop_
_entity_poly.entity_id
_entity_poly.type
_entity_poly.pdbx_seq_one_letter_code
_entity_poly.pdbx_strand_id
1 'polypeptide(L)'
;MTFSIRQPAYSGRAIALAAAFGCAVLAGCSGTNTPINGLTQTYNRGYVLDENALQQVPVGSSQEQVLLVLGTPSTVATVSGEAFYYISQKTRQTAFLKPEVVDQRVLAVYFSPERRVTRIANYGIQDGKIFDFISRSTVAGGADISLVGNILKNVTNLNPFGG
;
A
#
# COMPACT_ATOMS: atom_id res chain seq x y z
N MET A 1 10.47 62.67 51.64
CA MET A 1 9.76 61.41 51.89
C MET A 1 10.47 60.28 51.09
N THR A 2 11.38 59.60 51.80
CA THR A 2 12.17 58.49 51.16
C THR A 2 11.49 57.17 51.48
N PHE A 3 10.97 56.51 50.44
CA PHE A 3 10.32 55.22 50.55
C PHE A 3 11.37 54.08 50.48
N SER A 4 11.67 53.52 51.66
CA SER A 4 12.63 52.40 51.74
C SER A 4 11.90 51.07 51.44
N ILE A 5 12.18 50.46 50.30
CA ILE A 5 11.66 49.12 49.92
C ILE A 5 12.53 48.14 50.67
N ARG A 6 11.98 47.46 51.66
CA ARG A 6 12.58 46.33 52.36
C ARG A 6 12.48 45.09 51.47
N GLN A 7 13.60 44.62 50.91
CA GLN A 7 13.66 43.38 50.21
C GLN A 7 13.57 42.20 51.19
N PRO A 8 12.71 41.21 50.90
CA PRO A 8 12.68 39.97 51.69
C PRO A 8 13.95 39.14 51.40
N ALA A 9 14.68 38.81 52.46
CA ALA A 9 15.83 37.91 52.43
C ALA A 9 15.32 36.45 52.18
N TYR A 10 15.32 36.02 50.93
CA TYR A 10 15.07 34.63 50.64
C TYR A 10 16.30 33.81 51.04
N SER A 11 16.12 32.85 51.98
CA SER A 11 17.17 31.94 52.39
C SER A 11 17.60 31.08 51.19
N GLY A 12 18.91 30.97 50.95
CA GLY A 12 19.45 30.23 49.77
C GLY A 12 18.94 28.80 49.63
N ARG A 13 18.39 28.21 50.70
CA ARG A 13 17.74 26.88 50.68
C ARG A 13 16.41 26.87 49.94
N ALA A 14 15.63 27.95 49.98
CA ALA A 14 14.35 28.05 49.26
C ALA A 14 14.58 28.21 47.75
N ILE A 15 15.61 28.94 47.34
CA ILE A 15 15.97 29.13 45.94
C ILE A 15 16.51 27.82 45.36
N ALA A 16 17.31 27.05 46.10
CA ALA A 16 17.84 25.76 45.69
C ALA A 16 16.73 24.72 45.48
N LEU A 17 15.72 24.69 46.35
CA LEU A 17 14.57 23.80 46.22
C LEU A 17 13.68 24.14 45.01
N ALA A 18 13.47 25.43 44.75
CA ALA A 18 12.70 25.87 43.58
C ALA A 18 13.42 25.55 42.26
N ALA A 19 14.75 25.70 42.20
CA ALA A 19 15.55 25.35 41.05
C ALA A 19 15.56 23.83 40.79
N ALA A 20 15.62 22.99 41.84
CA ALA A 20 15.56 21.54 41.68
C ALA A 20 14.20 21.07 41.18
N PHE A 21 13.10 21.68 41.59
CA PHE A 21 11.76 21.34 41.13
C PHE A 21 11.52 21.78 39.68
N GLY A 22 12.09 22.90 39.24
CA GLY A 22 12.05 23.40 37.87
C GLY A 22 12.77 22.48 36.87
N CYS A 23 13.93 21.90 37.24
CA CYS A 23 14.67 20.97 36.43
C CYS A 23 13.98 19.61 36.24
N ALA A 24 13.20 19.15 37.23
CA ALA A 24 12.47 17.90 37.16
C ALA A 24 11.32 17.91 36.10
N VAL A 25 10.74 19.08 35.85
CA VAL A 25 9.64 19.23 34.87
C VAL A 25 10.16 19.25 33.43
N LEU A 26 11.40 19.64 33.18
CA LEU A 26 12.01 19.63 31.85
C LEU A 26 12.55 18.23 31.45
N ALA A 27 12.78 17.33 32.39
CA ALA A 27 13.23 15.96 32.08
C ALA A 27 12.14 15.04 31.50
N GLY A 28 10.88 15.48 31.55
CA GLY A 28 9.74 14.73 31.01
C GLY A 28 9.64 14.70 29.47
N CYS A 29 10.45 15.46 28.75
CA CYS A 29 10.49 15.49 27.28
C CYS A 29 11.65 14.68 26.69
N SER A 30 12.30 13.80 27.45
CA SER A 30 13.23 12.82 26.89
C SER A 30 12.45 11.83 26.01
N GLY A 31 12.44 12.15 24.72
CA GLY A 31 11.68 11.46 23.69
C GLY A 31 11.70 9.95 23.86
N THR A 32 10.55 9.40 24.12
CA THR A 32 10.29 8.09 23.57
C THR A 32 10.52 8.22 22.08
N ASN A 33 11.61 7.65 21.56
CA ASN A 33 11.75 7.32 20.16
C ASN A 33 10.63 6.34 19.83
N THR A 34 9.37 6.82 19.79
CA THR A 34 8.30 6.09 19.15
C THR A 34 8.67 6.11 17.69
N PRO A 35 9.05 4.94 17.14
CA PRO A 35 9.41 4.89 15.73
C PRO A 35 8.21 5.43 14.96
N ILE A 36 8.44 6.34 14.03
CA ILE A 36 7.45 6.94 13.13
C ILE A 36 6.63 5.86 12.40
N ASN A 37 7.04 4.61 12.50
CA ASN A 37 6.35 3.40 12.04
C ASN A 37 4.90 3.29 12.56
N GLY A 38 4.56 3.83 13.72
CA GLY A 38 3.17 3.90 14.21
C GLY A 38 2.25 4.81 13.40
N LEU A 39 2.82 5.71 12.61
CA LEU A 39 2.07 6.63 11.74
C LEU A 39 1.99 6.13 10.29
N THR A 40 2.56 4.97 9.98
CA THR A 40 2.52 4.37 8.65
C THR A 40 1.38 3.35 8.59
N GLN A 41 0.45 3.59 7.69
CA GLN A 41 -0.68 2.69 7.44
C GLN A 41 -0.60 2.15 6.01
N THR A 42 -0.94 0.87 5.85
CA THR A 42 -1.02 0.22 4.55
C THR A 42 -2.47 -0.10 4.24
N TYR A 43 -2.92 0.33 3.07
CA TYR A 43 -4.28 0.11 2.59
C TYR A 43 -4.24 -0.78 1.35
N ASN A 44 -5.13 -1.77 1.32
CA ASN A 44 -5.40 -2.54 0.11
C ASN A 44 -6.51 -1.84 -0.67
N ARG A 45 -6.32 -1.65 -1.97
CA ARG A 45 -7.29 -1.04 -2.89
C ARG A 45 -7.54 -1.96 -4.08
N GLY A 46 -8.75 -1.91 -4.62
CA GLY A 46 -9.16 -2.77 -5.73
C GLY A 46 -9.46 -4.20 -5.27
N TYR A 47 -9.14 -5.16 -6.11
CA TYR A 47 -9.39 -6.57 -5.84
C TYR A 47 -8.44 -7.10 -4.76
N VAL A 48 -8.98 -7.80 -3.77
CA VAL A 48 -8.16 -8.49 -2.76
C VAL A 48 -8.06 -9.96 -3.16
N LEU A 49 -6.88 -10.38 -3.63
CA LEU A 49 -6.65 -11.76 -4.02
C LEU A 49 -6.61 -12.65 -2.77
N ASP A 50 -7.55 -13.58 -2.69
CA ASP A 50 -7.51 -14.70 -1.76
C ASP A 50 -6.92 -15.91 -2.47
N GLU A 51 -5.79 -16.41 -1.96
CA GLU A 51 -5.12 -17.60 -2.53
C GLU A 51 -6.00 -18.84 -2.46
N ASN A 52 -6.85 -18.97 -1.43
CA ASN A 52 -7.80 -20.08 -1.32
C ASN A 52 -8.89 -19.99 -2.39
N ALA A 53 -9.35 -18.78 -2.72
CA ALA A 53 -10.30 -18.59 -3.81
C ALA A 53 -9.67 -18.95 -5.16
N LEU A 54 -8.40 -18.59 -5.36
CA LEU A 54 -7.70 -18.93 -6.60
C LEU A 54 -7.56 -20.46 -6.81
N GLN A 55 -7.35 -21.23 -5.73
CA GLN A 55 -7.29 -22.70 -5.80
C GLN A 55 -8.63 -23.34 -6.23
N GLN A 56 -9.76 -22.65 -6.02
CA GLN A 56 -11.07 -23.13 -6.44
C GLN A 56 -11.39 -22.87 -7.92
N VAL A 57 -10.47 -22.20 -8.62
CA VAL A 57 -10.58 -21.88 -10.04
C VAL A 57 -9.41 -22.50 -10.81
N PRO A 58 -9.34 -23.84 -10.94
CA PRO A 58 -8.31 -24.49 -11.75
C PRO A 58 -8.53 -24.24 -13.24
N VAL A 59 -7.49 -24.50 -14.04
CA VAL A 59 -7.59 -24.53 -15.50
C VAL A 59 -8.71 -25.52 -15.90
N GLY A 60 -9.56 -25.10 -16.85
CA GLY A 60 -10.75 -25.84 -17.27
C GLY A 60 -12.05 -25.39 -16.57
N SER A 61 -11.99 -24.58 -15.51
CA SER A 61 -13.19 -23.99 -14.85
C SER A 61 -14.01 -23.16 -15.84
N SER A 62 -15.32 -23.11 -15.63
CA SER A 62 -16.19 -22.25 -16.44
C SER A 62 -16.04 -20.79 -16.06
N GLN A 63 -16.38 -19.89 -16.97
CA GLN A 63 -16.40 -18.45 -16.72
C GLN A 63 -17.35 -18.08 -15.58
N GLU A 64 -18.50 -18.75 -15.48
CA GLU A 64 -19.48 -18.56 -14.41
C GLU A 64 -18.88 -18.94 -13.05
N GLN A 65 -18.11 -20.04 -12.99
CA GLN A 65 -17.42 -20.45 -11.77
C GLN A 65 -16.39 -19.39 -11.35
N VAL A 66 -15.64 -18.85 -12.32
CA VAL A 66 -14.68 -17.75 -12.07
C VAL A 66 -15.40 -16.53 -11.45
N LEU A 67 -16.53 -16.11 -12.03
CA LEU A 67 -17.33 -15.00 -11.52
C LEU A 67 -17.91 -15.29 -10.13
N LEU A 68 -18.31 -16.52 -9.86
CA LEU A 68 -18.85 -16.91 -8.57
C LEU A 68 -17.79 -16.86 -7.46
N VAL A 69 -16.59 -17.33 -7.76
CA VAL A 69 -15.49 -17.49 -6.78
C VAL A 69 -14.68 -16.20 -6.64
N LEU A 70 -14.27 -15.60 -7.76
CA LEU A 70 -13.43 -14.39 -7.77
C LEU A 70 -14.23 -13.10 -7.84
N GLY A 71 -15.53 -13.17 -8.11
CA GLY A 71 -16.39 -12.00 -8.26
C GLY A 71 -16.20 -11.27 -9.59
N THR A 72 -16.70 -10.02 -9.64
CA THR A 72 -16.65 -9.19 -10.85
C THR A 72 -15.21 -8.71 -11.12
N PRO A 73 -14.69 -8.91 -12.35
CA PRO A 73 -13.37 -8.43 -12.72
C PRO A 73 -13.31 -6.90 -12.76
N SER A 74 -12.13 -6.34 -12.54
CA SER A 74 -11.87 -4.90 -12.67
C SER A 74 -12.02 -4.42 -14.11
N THR A 75 -11.64 -5.26 -15.08
CA THR A 75 -11.82 -5.02 -16.52
C THR A 75 -11.81 -6.34 -17.28
N VAL A 76 -12.40 -6.31 -18.48
CA VAL A 76 -12.40 -7.42 -19.44
C VAL A 76 -11.75 -6.96 -20.73
N ALA A 77 -10.92 -7.78 -21.33
CA ALA A 77 -10.35 -7.50 -22.65
C ALA A 77 -10.38 -8.73 -23.54
N THR A 78 -10.42 -8.51 -24.85
CA THR A 78 -10.50 -9.54 -25.90
C THR A 78 -9.36 -9.39 -26.90
N VAL A 79 -8.13 -9.19 -26.41
CA VAL A 79 -6.98 -8.93 -27.28
C VAL A 79 -6.47 -10.20 -27.95
N SER A 80 -6.33 -11.29 -27.20
CA SER A 80 -5.89 -12.60 -27.68
C SER A 80 -6.84 -13.72 -27.22
N GLY A 81 -8.14 -13.41 -27.17
CA GLY A 81 -9.19 -14.17 -26.52
C GLY A 81 -9.79 -13.38 -25.37
N GLU A 82 -10.88 -13.86 -24.78
CA GLU A 82 -11.49 -13.20 -23.64
C GLU A 82 -10.62 -13.41 -22.39
N ALA A 83 -10.36 -12.33 -21.67
CA ALA A 83 -9.62 -12.38 -20.42
C ALA A 83 -10.22 -11.45 -19.36
N PHE A 84 -10.32 -11.93 -18.13
CA PHE A 84 -10.72 -11.17 -16.96
C PHE A 84 -9.49 -10.68 -16.21
N TYR A 85 -9.45 -9.38 -15.89
CA TYR A 85 -8.37 -8.77 -15.16
C TYR A 85 -8.86 -8.26 -13.80
N TYR A 86 -8.23 -8.73 -12.74
CA TYR A 86 -8.48 -8.31 -11.36
C TYR A 86 -7.26 -7.51 -10.89
N ILE A 87 -7.47 -6.23 -10.61
CA ILE A 87 -6.40 -5.29 -10.27
C ILE A 87 -6.38 -5.06 -8.77
N SER A 88 -5.25 -5.33 -8.14
CA SER A 88 -5.01 -5.08 -6.72
C SER A 88 -3.84 -4.12 -6.53
N GLN A 89 -3.93 -3.28 -5.51
CA GLN A 89 -2.94 -2.28 -5.19
C GLN A 89 -2.77 -2.16 -3.68
N LYS A 90 -1.51 -2.16 -3.22
CA LYS A 90 -1.16 -1.80 -1.85
C LYS A 90 -0.59 -0.39 -1.82
N THR A 91 -1.20 0.46 -1.01
CA THR A 91 -0.77 1.84 -0.82
C THR A 91 -0.31 2.02 0.60
N ARG A 92 0.88 2.57 0.79
CA ARG A 92 1.43 2.95 2.09
C ARG A 92 1.28 4.46 2.26
N GLN A 93 0.75 4.87 3.41
CA GLN A 93 0.64 6.28 3.79
C GLN A 93 1.34 6.48 5.13
N THR A 94 2.29 7.41 5.18
CA THR A 94 3.01 7.79 6.41
C THR A 94 2.52 9.16 6.85
N ALA A 95 1.79 9.19 7.95
CA ALA A 95 1.20 10.41 8.53
C ALA A 95 0.44 11.24 7.48
N PHE A 96 0.86 12.50 7.28
CA PHE A 96 0.29 13.45 6.32
C PHE A 96 0.99 13.45 4.96
N LEU A 97 1.94 12.54 4.74
CA LEU A 97 2.63 12.43 3.44
C LEU A 97 1.70 11.85 2.37
N LYS A 98 2.05 12.10 1.11
CA LYS A 98 1.30 11.52 -0.02
C LYS A 98 1.34 10.00 0.06
N PRO A 99 0.20 9.31 -0.20
CA PRO A 99 0.18 7.87 -0.32
C PRO A 99 1.11 7.38 -1.43
N GLU A 100 1.89 6.36 -1.14
CA GLU A 100 2.80 5.71 -2.08
C GLU A 100 2.28 4.32 -2.43
N VAL A 101 2.23 3.98 -3.72
CA VAL A 101 1.93 2.62 -4.16
C VAL A 101 3.16 1.76 -3.94
N VAL A 102 3.07 0.78 -3.05
CA VAL A 102 4.20 -0.09 -2.69
C VAL A 102 4.14 -1.45 -3.38
N ASP A 103 2.96 -1.89 -3.79
CA ASP A 103 2.78 -3.11 -4.58
C ASP A 103 1.54 -2.99 -5.45
N GLN A 104 1.61 -3.53 -6.64
CA GLN A 104 0.48 -3.63 -7.56
C GLN A 104 0.53 -4.95 -8.31
N ARG A 105 -0.62 -5.60 -8.39
CA ARG A 105 -0.78 -6.88 -9.04
C ARG A 105 -1.97 -6.86 -9.99
N VAL A 106 -1.84 -7.63 -11.06
CA VAL A 106 -2.89 -7.87 -12.04
C VAL A 106 -3.03 -9.39 -12.19
N LEU A 107 -4.08 -9.93 -11.59
CA LEU A 107 -4.47 -11.31 -11.85
C LEU A 107 -5.24 -11.34 -13.17
N ALA A 108 -4.74 -12.10 -14.13
CA ALA A 108 -5.35 -12.31 -15.43
C ALA A 108 -5.84 -13.76 -15.55
N VAL A 109 -7.11 -13.93 -15.88
CA VAL A 109 -7.74 -15.24 -16.16
C VAL A 109 -8.12 -15.25 -17.63
N TYR A 110 -7.49 -16.11 -18.40
CA TYR A 110 -7.69 -16.26 -19.85
C TYR A 110 -8.66 -17.37 -20.15
N PHE A 111 -9.55 -17.15 -21.10
CA PHE A 111 -10.57 -18.10 -21.50
C PHE A 111 -10.39 -18.59 -22.94
N SER A 112 -10.81 -19.83 -23.18
CA SER A 112 -11.03 -20.36 -24.53
C SER A 112 -12.32 -19.80 -25.12
N PRO A 113 -12.58 -20.01 -26.46
CA PRO A 113 -13.86 -19.69 -27.09
C PRO A 113 -15.07 -20.38 -26.42
N GLU A 114 -14.85 -21.52 -25.76
CA GLU A 114 -15.86 -22.27 -25.02
C GLU A 114 -16.06 -21.77 -23.60
N ARG A 115 -15.50 -20.57 -23.28
CA ARG A 115 -15.59 -19.92 -21.96
C ARG A 115 -15.03 -20.75 -20.81
N ARG A 116 -13.93 -21.47 -21.07
CA ARG A 116 -13.21 -22.20 -20.03
C ARG A 116 -11.84 -21.61 -19.81
N VAL A 117 -11.41 -21.60 -18.54
CA VAL A 117 -10.10 -21.11 -18.14
C VAL A 117 -9.01 -21.92 -18.83
N THR A 118 -8.17 -21.26 -19.61
CA THR A 118 -7.00 -21.86 -20.28
C THR A 118 -5.71 -21.56 -19.53
N ARG A 119 -5.62 -20.39 -18.92
CA ARG A 119 -4.43 -19.94 -18.19
C ARG A 119 -4.81 -18.91 -17.13
N ILE A 120 -4.09 -18.95 -16.03
CA ILE A 120 -4.12 -17.93 -15.00
C ILE A 120 -2.71 -17.38 -14.83
N ALA A 121 -2.55 -16.07 -14.73
CA ALA A 121 -1.28 -15.40 -14.51
C ALA A 121 -1.45 -14.30 -13.47
N ASN A 122 -0.46 -14.08 -12.62
CA ASN A 122 -0.45 -13.01 -11.63
C ASN A 122 0.73 -12.09 -11.90
N TYR A 123 0.46 -11.00 -12.60
CA TYR A 123 1.48 -10.05 -13.03
C TYR A 123 1.74 -8.96 -11.99
N GLY A 124 2.99 -8.59 -11.85
CA GLY A 124 3.45 -7.44 -11.10
C GLY A 124 4.75 -6.90 -11.68
N ILE A 125 5.29 -5.86 -11.05
CA ILE A 125 6.59 -5.30 -11.41
C ILE A 125 7.64 -5.86 -10.46
N GLN A 126 8.69 -6.46 -11.02
CA GLN A 126 9.88 -6.88 -10.31
C GLN A 126 11.12 -6.40 -11.10
N ASP A 127 11.99 -5.67 -10.45
CA ASP A 127 13.21 -5.09 -11.06
C ASP A 127 12.90 -4.28 -12.34
N GLY A 128 11.79 -3.53 -12.34
CA GLY A 128 11.35 -2.72 -13.46
C GLY A 128 10.77 -3.51 -14.66
N LYS A 129 10.62 -4.82 -14.53
CA LYS A 129 10.08 -5.71 -15.57
C LYS A 129 8.78 -6.36 -15.13
N ILE A 130 7.92 -6.70 -16.08
CA ILE A 130 6.71 -7.47 -15.82
C ILE A 130 7.10 -8.90 -15.50
N PHE A 131 6.71 -9.35 -14.32
CA PHE A 131 6.97 -10.68 -13.81
C PHE A 131 5.65 -11.41 -13.52
N ASP A 132 5.53 -12.66 -13.96
CA ASP A 132 4.39 -13.51 -13.63
C ASP A 132 4.75 -14.37 -12.41
N PHE A 133 4.08 -14.10 -11.29
CA PHE A 133 4.33 -14.78 -10.02
C PHE A 133 3.80 -16.20 -9.94
N ILE A 134 2.91 -16.62 -10.87
CA ILE A 134 2.44 -17.99 -10.98
C ILE A 134 3.47 -18.83 -11.73
N SER A 135 3.85 -18.41 -12.93
CA SER A 135 4.86 -19.11 -13.73
C SER A 135 6.29 -18.86 -13.29
N ARG A 136 6.51 -17.86 -12.40
CA ARG A 136 7.81 -17.40 -11.91
C ARG A 136 8.78 -17.05 -13.03
N SER A 137 8.28 -16.36 -14.03
CA SER A 137 9.05 -15.96 -15.20
C SER A 137 8.85 -14.51 -15.57
N THR A 138 9.90 -13.90 -16.13
CA THR A 138 9.80 -12.56 -16.74
C THR A 138 9.11 -12.70 -18.08
N VAL A 139 8.07 -11.91 -18.31
CA VAL A 139 7.29 -11.95 -19.54
C VAL A 139 7.79 -10.88 -20.50
N ALA A 140 8.21 -11.29 -21.68
CA ALA A 140 8.72 -10.42 -22.72
C ALA A 140 7.75 -10.39 -23.91
N GLY A 141 7.02 -9.27 -24.03
CA GLY A 141 6.25 -8.96 -25.25
C GLY A 141 4.91 -9.71 -25.41
N GLY A 142 4.10 -9.15 -26.29
CA GLY A 142 2.75 -9.62 -26.61
C GLY A 142 1.71 -8.53 -26.39
N ALA A 143 0.58 -8.59 -27.11
CA ALA A 143 -0.49 -7.59 -27.02
C ALA A 143 -1.12 -7.56 -25.62
N ASP A 144 -1.32 -8.73 -25.00
CA ASP A 144 -1.83 -8.84 -23.62
C ASP A 144 -0.87 -8.25 -22.61
N ILE A 145 0.44 -8.46 -22.80
CA ILE A 145 1.48 -7.93 -21.93
C ILE A 145 1.58 -6.41 -22.03
N SER A 146 1.34 -5.86 -23.23
CA SER A 146 1.26 -4.40 -23.41
C SER A 146 0.09 -3.80 -22.61
N LEU A 147 -1.06 -4.45 -22.61
CA LEU A 147 -2.22 -4.05 -21.83
C LEU A 147 -1.93 -4.12 -20.32
N VAL A 148 -1.40 -5.25 -19.84
CA VAL A 148 -0.97 -5.44 -18.46
C VAL A 148 0.08 -4.39 -18.06
N GLY A 149 1.05 -4.14 -18.93
CA GLY A 149 2.08 -3.13 -18.73
C GLY A 149 1.53 -1.72 -18.60
N ASN A 150 0.51 -1.38 -19.40
CA ASN A 150 -0.17 -0.08 -19.29
C ASN A 150 -0.95 0.02 -17.98
N ILE A 151 -1.64 -1.03 -17.56
CA ILE A 151 -2.33 -1.07 -16.26
C ILE A 151 -1.32 -0.88 -15.13
N LEU A 152 -0.22 -1.62 -15.13
CA LEU A 152 0.80 -1.57 -14.08
C LEU A 152 1.54 -0.22 -14.03
N LYS A 153 1.79 0.43 -15.16
CA LYS A 153 2.49 1.73 -15.25
C LYS A 153 1.58 2.91 -14.99
N ASN A 154 0.35 2.89 -15.48
CA ASN A 154 -0.55 4.04 -15.37
C ASN A 154 -1.00 4.30 -13.94
N VAL A 155 -1.11 3.27 -13.10
CA VAL A 155 -1.51 3.45 -11.71
C VAL A 155 -0.38 4.06 -10.86
N THR A 156 0.88 3.82 -11.21
CA THR A 156 2.01 4.53 -10.58
C THR A 156 2.06 6.00 -10.95
N ASN A 157 1.48 6.39 -12.12
CA ASN A 157 1.41 7.77 -12.61
C ASN A 157 0.10 8.49 -12.27
N LEU A 158 -0.87 7.86 -11.62
CA LEU A 158 -2.03 8.54 -11.06
C LEU A 158 -1.62 9.35 -9.82
N ASN A 159 -0.80 10.38 -10.08
CA ASN A 159 -0.55 11.44 -9.13
C ASN A 159 -1.70 12.45 -9.32
N PRO A 160 -2.78 12.45 -8.50
CA PRO A 160 -3.94 13.32 -8.70
C PRO A 160 -3.59 14.81 -8.49
N PHE A 161 -2.33 15.13 -8.18
CA PHE A 161 -1.82 16.48 -7.94
C PHE A 161 -0.45 16.71 -8.61
N GLY A 162 -0.12 15.94 -9.67
CA GLY A 162 1.06 16.17 -10.49
C GLY A 162 0.79 17.32 -11.47
N GLY A 163 1.05 18.56 -11.02
CA GLY A 163 1.29 19.72 -11.86
C GLY A 163 2.77 20.02 -11.78
#